data_3c8b6a95d7410954181afc132994abbe
#
_entry.id   3c8b6a95d7410954181afc132994abbe
#
_cell.length_a   1.000
_cell.length_b   1.000
_cell.length_c   1.000
_cell.angle_alpha   90.00
_cell.angle_beta   90.00
_cell.angle_gamma   90.00
#
_symmetry.space_group_name_H-M   'P 1'
#
loop_
_entity.id
_entity.type
_entity.pdbx_description
1 polymer ?
#
loop_
_entity_poly.entity_id
_entity_poly.type
_entity_poly.pdbx_seq_one_letter_code
_entity_poly.pdbx_strand_id
1 'polypeptide(L)'
;MYHSRKIGVFISHLFGEYQHNLCQGILDTAKEYGYLVEIFASTDGETPNTLAGEEGILTIPSYQDFDGIIFANGTYPEYRLADAIYKQVTQHCSCPVLVINQEAHASNYVILDNNAPFADLTEHFITVHHAARICYLGCRTESQPSDTRYVLYKETLAKHNIPCPDENVYQTFFGMEYAREALTYFCKDGIPDAILCYNDRM
;
A
#
# COMPACT_ATOMS: atom_id res chain seq x y z
N MET A 1 -1.33 -31.02 26.70
CA MET A 1 -0.89 -29.61 26.45
C MET A 1 -1.95 -28.97 25.59
N TYR A 2 -2.59 -27.89 26.07
CA TYR A 2 -3.47 -27.12 25.19
C TYR A 2 -2.58 -26.41 24.16
N HIS A 3 -2.71 -26.79 22.90
CA HIS A 3 -2.08 -26.07 21.82
C HIS A 3 -2.81 -24.72 21.70
N SER A 4 -2.18 -23.63 22.12
CA SER A 4 -2.78 -22.32 21.90
C SER A 4 -2.68 -22.00 20.42
N ARG A 5 -3.82 -21.72 19.79
CA ARG A 5 -3.89 -21.37 18.37
C ARG A 5 -3.12 -20.08 18.12
N LYS A 6 -2.32 -20.07 17.06
CA LYS A 6 -1.44 -18.93 16.73
C LYS A 6 -1.63 -18.44 15.31
N ILE A 7 -1.62 -17.12 15.14
CA ILE A 7 -1.59 -16.44 13.85
C ILE A 7 -0.28 -15.65 13.75
N GLY A 8 0.49 -15.89 12.68
CA GLY A 8 1.63 -15.07 12.32
C GLY A 8 1.19 -13.90 11.42
N VAL A 9 1.65 -12.69 11.70
CA VAL A 9 1.38 -11.50 10.88
C VAL A 9 2.70 -10.93 10.38
N PHE A 10 2.85 -10.83 9.06
CA PHE A 10 4.02 -10.23 8.42
C PHE A 10 3.61 -8.89 7.82
N ILE A 11 4.25 -7.82 8.27
CA ILE A 11 3.89 -6.44 7.93
C ILE A 11 5.14 -5.56 7.89
N SER A 12 5.14 -4.53 7.05
CA SER A 12 6.17 -3.49 7.08
C SER A 12 5.66 -2.23 7.77
N HIS A 13 6.57 -1.47 8.36
CA HIS A 13 6.32 -0.12 8.89
C HIS A 13 5.18 -0.06 9.93
N LEU A 14 5.28 -0.86 10.99
CA LEU A 14 4.23 -1.02 12.02
C LEU A 14 3.69 0.30 12.62
N PHE A 15 4.50 1.36 12.63
CA PHE A 15 4.13 2.67 13.18
C PHE A 15 3.32 3.55 12.21
N GLY A 16 3.10 3.13 10.96
CA GLY A 16 2.19 3.79 10.04
C GLY A 16 0.74 3.67 10.52
N GLU A 17 -0.07 4.71 10.33
CA GLU A 17 -1.48 4.72 10.77
C GLU A 17 -2.28 3.56 10.18
N TYR A 18 -2.14 3.30 8.88
CA TYR A 18 -2.78 2.17 8.21
C TYR A 18 -2.38 0.83 8.83
N GLN A 19 -1.07 0.61 9.00
CA GLN A 19 -0.53 -0.64 9.55
C GLN A 19 -0.94 -0.83 11.00
N HIS A 20 -0.93 0.24 11.79
CA HIS A 20 -1.39 0.20 13.18
C HIS A 20 -2.85 -0.21 13.27
N ASN A 21 -3.73 0.43 12.50
CA ASN A 21 -5.16 0.12 12.49
C ASN A 21 -5.43 -1.30 11.99
N LEU A 22 -4.70 -1.76 10.97
CA LEU A 22 -4.78 -3.13 10.48
C LEU A 22 -4.40 -4.14 11.57
N CYS A 23 -3.26 -3.93 12.24
CA CYS A 23 -2.82 -4.80 13.33
C CYS A 23 -3.79 -4.79 14.49
N GLN A 24 -4.35 -3.62 14.86
CA GLN A 24 -5.34 -3.53 15.93
C GLN A 24 -6.58 -4.35 15.61
N GLY A 25 -7.11 -4.26 14.38
CA GLY A 25 -8.26 -5.06 13.95
C GLY A 25 -7.98 -6.57 13.98
N ILE A 26 -6.78 -6.98 13.58
CA ILE A 26 -6.33 -8.37 13.63
C ILE A 26 -6.26 -8.84 15.09
N LEU A 27 -5.64 -8.07 15.97
CA LEU A 27 -5.49 -8.40 17.40
C LEU A 27 -6.83 -8.53 18.11
N ASP A 28 -7.74 -7.58 17.89
CA ASP A 28 -9.06 -7.58 18.51
C ASP A 28 -9.88 -8.80 18.07
N THR A 29 -9.90 -9.07 16.77
CA THR A 29 -10.60 -10.25 16.23
C THR A 29 -9.96 -11.55 16.71
N ALA A 30 -8.63 -11.66 16.65
CA ALA A 30 -7.94 -12.87 17.11
C ALA A 30 -8.22 -13.18 18.60
N LYS A 31 -8.29 -12.14 19.43
CA LYS A 31 -8.64 -12.26 20.85
C LYS A 31 -10.05 -12.82 21.06
N GLU A 32 -11.03 -12.36 20.27
CA GLU A 32 -12.41 -12.86 20.34
C GLU A 32 -12.50 -14.36 20.03
N TYR A 33 -11.67 -14.84 19.11
CA TYR A 33 -11.63 -16.25 18.70
C TYR A 33 -10.60 -17.09 19.46
N GLY A 34 -9.91 -16.51 20.44
CA GLY A 34 -8.95 -17.22 21.30
C GLY A 34 -7.63 -17.58 20.60
N TYR A 35 -7.20 -16.77 19.62
CA TYR A 35 -5.91 -16.91 18.99
C TYR A 35 -4.87 -15.98 19.62
N LEU A 36 -3.63 -16.47 19.71
CA LEU A 36 -2.46 -15.62 19.93
C LEU A 36 -1.97 -15.06 18.58
N VAL A 37 -1.49 -13.83 18.60
CA VAL A 37 -0.92 -13.18 17.41
C VAL A 37 0.54 -12.86 17.64
N GLU A 38 1.39 -13.30 16.72
CA GLU A 38 2.80 -12.93 16.67
C GLU A 38 3.02 -12.04 15.45
N ILE A 39 3.51 -10.79 15.65
CA ILE A 39 3.71 -9.81 14.58
C ILE A 39 5.19 -9.72 14.26
N PHE A 40 5.52 -9.97 13.01
CA PHE A 40 6.86 -9.83 12.43
C PHE A 40 6.86 -8.57 11.55
N ALA A 41 7.36 -7.48 12.13
CA ALA A 41 7.35 -6.19 11.47
C ALA A 41 8.76 -5.81 11.00
N SER A 42 8.89 -5.55 9.70
CA SER A 42 10.07 -4.86 9.19
C SER A 42 9.97 -3.36 9.44
N THR A 43 11.10 -2.69 9.59
CA THR A 43 11.18 -1.24 9.55
C THR A 43 11.48 -0.82 8.12
N ASP A 44 10.94 0.30 7.65
CA ASP A 44 11.30 0.79 6.32
C ASP A 44 12.78 1.15 6.31
N GLY A 45 13.54 0.27 5.67
CA GLY A 45 14.93 0.54 5.39
C GLY A 45 15.02 1.66 4.35
N GLU A 46 15.32 2.87 4.79
CA GLU A 46 15.55 4.02 3.89
C GLU A 46 16.81 3.83 3.03
N THR A 47 17.60 2.79 3.29
CA THR A 47 18.84 2.52 2.55
C THR A 47 18.99 1.04 2.20
N PRO A 48 19.68 0.70 1.07
CA PRO A 48 19.93 -0.68 0.67
C PRO A 48 20.63 -1.54 1.74
N ASN A 49 21.39 -0.94 2.65
CA ASN A 49 22.08 -1.65 3.72
C ASN A 49 21.15 -2.05 4.88
N THR A 50 20.03 -1.35 5.06
CA THR A 50 19.04 -1.70 6.07
C THR A 50 18.16 -2.86 5.62
N LEU A 51 17.90 -3.01 4.33
CA LEU A 51 17.16 -4.15 3.75
C LEU A 51 17.81 -5.48 4.05
N ALA A 52 19.13 -5.59 3.95
CA ALA A 52 19.86 -6.83 4.23
C ALA A 52 19.69 -7.32 5.69
N GLY A 53 19.48 -6.39 6.63
CA GLY A 53 19.20 -6.72 8.03
C GLY A 53 17.76 -7.16 8.26
N GLU A 54 16.82 -6.64 7.49
CA GLU A 54 15.40 -6.90 7.63
C GLU A 54 14.97 -8.29 7.16
N GLU A 55 15.69 -8.87 6.19
CA GLU A 55 15.50 -10.26 5.82
C GLU A 55 15.73 -11.22 7.01
N GLY A 56 16.52 -10.83 8.00
CA GLY A 56 16.75 -11.60 9.22
C GLY A 56 15.48 -11.88 10.03
N ILE A 57 14.44 -11.02 9.93
CA ILE A 57 13.15 -11.24 10.59
C ILE A 57 12.48 -12.54 10.11
N LEU A 58 12.76 -12.96 8.88
CA LEU A 58 12.22 -14.18 8.28
C LEU A 58 12.79 -15.45 8.91
N THR A 59 13.90 -15.36 9.62
CA THR A 59 14.53 -16.52 10.30
C THR A 59 14.03 -16.71 11.72
N ILE A 60 13.27 -15.75 12.26
CA ILE A 60 12.78 -15.78 13.65
C ILE A 60 11.60 -16.74 13.83
N PRO A 61 10.58 -16.76 12.91
CA PRO A 61 9.38 -17.54 13.17
C PRO A 61 9.61 -19.04 13.01
N SER A 62 9.01 -19.81 13.92
CA SER A 62 8.73 -21.23 13.73
C SER A 62 7.47 -21.39 12.88
N TYR A 63 7.60 -21.38 11.56
CA TYR A 63 6.48 -21.38 10.62
C TYR A 63 5.47 -22.53 10.84
N GLN A 64 5.92 -23.66 11.40
CA GLN A 64 5.09 -24.82 11.68
C GLN A 64 4.21 -24.67 12.92
N ASP A 65 4.47 -23.65 13.74
CA ASP A 65 3.71 -23.39 14.97
C ASP A 65 2.45 -22.55 14.74
N PHE A 66 2.26 -22.03 13.50
CA PHE A 66 1.10 -21.22 13.16
C PHE A 66 -0.06 -22.04 12.59
N ASP A 67 -1.27 -21.70 13.03
CA ASP A 67 -2.53 -22.20 12.48
C ASP A 67 -3.01 -21.37 11.29
N GLY A 68 -2.45 -20.17 11.09
CA GLY A 68 -2.67 -19.30 9.96
C GLY A 68 -1.65 -18.18 9.89
N ILE A 69 -1.43 -17.65 8.70
CA ILE A 69 -0.54 -16.51 8.46
C ILE A 69 -1.28 -15.41 7.70
N ILE A 70 -1.11 -14.18 8.13
CA ILE A 70 -1.56 -12.97 7.44
C ILE A 70 -0.32 -12.24 6.91
N PHE A 71 -0.26 -12.07 5.59
CA PHE A 71 0.80 -11.35 4.92
C PHE A 71 0.26 -10.03 4.36
N ALA A 72 0.63 -8.91 5.00
CA ALA A 72 0.22 -7.57 4.60
C ALA A 72 1.10 -7.05 3.46
N ASN A 73 1.01 -7.68 2.28
CA ASN A 73 1.87 -7.43 1.13
C ASN A 73 1.92 -5.96 0.72
N GLY A 74 0.79 -5.29 0.68
CA GLY A 74 0.69 -3.88 0.28
C GLY A 74 1.38 -2.88 1.21
N THR A 75 1.98 -3.35 2.33
CA THR A 75 2.74 -2.48 3.25
C THR A 75 4.23 -2.42 2.94
N TYR A 76 4.74 -3.35 2.13
CA TYR A 76 6.15 -3.42 1.77
C TYR A 76 6.46 -2.48 0.60
N PRO A 77 7.41 -1.55 0.75
CA PRO A 77 7.74 -0.59 -0.31
C PRO A 77 8.45 -1.25 -1.49
N GLU A 78 9.19 -2.34 -1.24
CA GLU A 78 9.91 -3.07 -2.26
C GLU A 78 9.28 -4.42 -2.59
N TYR A 79 8.96 -4.60 -3.86
CA TYR A 79 8.39 -5.86 -4.37
C TYR A 79 9.30 -7.07 -4.10
N ARG A 80 10.63 -6.89 -4.22
CA ARG A 80 11.60 -7.98 -4.01
C ARG A 80 11.57 -8.51 -2.58
N LEU A 81 11.47 -7.61 -1.60
CA LEU A 81 11.36 -8.01 -0.20
C LEU A 81 10.03 -8.70 0.06
N ALA A 82 8.93 -8.13 -0.42
CA ALA A 82 7.61 -8.74 -0.30
C ALA A 82 7.55 -10.14 -0.92
N ASP A 83 8.11 -10.30 -2.13
CA ASP A 83 8.17 -11.60 -2.82
C ASP A 83 9.05 -12.62 -2.08
N ALA A 84 10.20 -12.19 -1.54
CA ALA A 84 11.06 -13.05 -0.72
C ALA A 84 10.36 -13.53 0.54
N ILE A 85 9.65 -12.63 1.25
CA ILE A 85 8.85 -12.97 2.43
C ILE A 85 7.75 -13.95 2.06
N TYR A 86 6.98 -13.67 1.01
CA TYR A 86 5.90 -14.54 0.57
C TYR A 86 6.39 -15.95 0.23
N LYS A 87 7.50 -16.06 -0.50
CA LYS A 87 8.13 -17.34 -0.82
C LYS A 87 8.58 -18.09 0.43
N GLN A 88 9.24 -17.40 1.34
CA GLN A 88 9.70 -17.97 2.59
C GLN A 88 8.52 -18.50 3.43
N VAL A 89 7.48 -17.70 3.60
CA VAL A 89 6.26 -18.08 4.30
C VAL A 89 5.63 -19.32 3.68
N THR A 90 5.36 -19.29 2.36
CA THR A 90 4.66 -20.38 1.66
C THR A 90 5.46 -21.67 1.55
N GLN A 91 6.79 -21.60 1.56
CA GLN A 91 7.65 -22.78 1.53
C GLN A 91 7.75 -23.50 2.88
N HIS A 92 7.62 -22.77 3.99
CA HIS A 92 7.87 -23.30 5.33
C HIS A 92 6.62 -23.48 6.19
N CYS A 93 5.48 -22.91 5.80
CA CYS A 93 4.22 -23.14 6.52
C CYS A 93 3.36 -24.18 5.82
N SER A 94 2.60 -24.92 6.63
CA SER A 94 1.54 -25.85 6.18
C SER A 94 0.13 -25.31 6.43
N CYS A 95 0.02 -24.14 7.06
CA CYS A 95 -1.24 -23.49 7.39
C CYS A 95 -1.73 -22.58 6.26
N PRO A 96 -3.02 -22.17 6.27
CA PRO A 96 -3.52 -21.17 5.32
C PRO A 96 -2.78 -19.83 5.42
N VAL A 97 -2.48 -19.23 4.27
CA VAL A 97 -1.90 -17.88 4.15
C VAL A 97 -2.92 -16.96 3.52
N LEU A 98 -3.24 -15.86 4.21
CA LEU A 98 -4.07 -14.76 3.72
C LEU A 98 -3.18 -13.60 3.30
N VAL A 99 -3.32 -13.15 2.06
CA VAL A 99 -2.59 -11.98 1.55
C VAL A 99 -3.50 -10.76 1.53
N ILE A 100 -2.99 -9.61 1.99
CA ILE A 100 -3.72 -8.34 1.98
C ILE A 100 -3.14 -7.41 0.91
N ASN A 101 -4.03 -6.84 0.09
CA ASN A 101 -3.74 -5.88 -0.99
C ASN A 101 -2.89 -6.41 -2.14
N GLN A 102 -2.93 -7.72 -2.39
CA GLN A 102 -2.38 -8.28 -3.62
C GLN A 102 -3.18 -9.51 -4.07
N GLU A 103 -3.57 -9.54 -5.34
CA GLU A 103 -4.30 -10.64 -5.95
C GLU A 103 -3.39 -11.77 -6.43
N ALA A 104 -2.20 -11.45 -6.86
CA ALA A 104 -1.31 -12.37 -7.54
C ALA A 104 -0.66 -13.35 -6.57
N HIS A 105 -0.87 -14.61 -6.72
CA HIS A 105 -0.17 -15.76 -6.11
C HIS A 105 -0.82 -16.44 -4.90
N ALA A 106 -1.86 -15.89 -4.30
CA ALA A 106 -2.52 -16.52 -3.16
C ALA A 106 -3.92 -17.03 -3.51
N SER A 107 -4.27 -18.21 -3.00
CA SER A 107 -5.65 -18.72 -3.05
C SER A 107 -6.59 -17.98 -2.08
N ASN A 108 -6.02 -17.29 -1.08
CA ASN A 108 -6.76 -16.49 -0.11
C ASN A 108 -6.20 -15.08 -0.10
N TYR A 109 -7.01 -14.10 -0.49
CA TYR A 109 -6.60 -12.70 -0.46
C TYR A 109 -7.77 -11.77 -0.12
N VAL A 110 -7.43 -10.61 0.40
CA VAL A 110 -8.35 -9.47 0.59
C VAL A 110 -7.77 -8.27 -0.13
N ILE A 111 -8.55 -7.68 -1.01
CA ILE A 111 -8.20 -6.46 -1.75
C ILE A 111 -9.19 -5.36 -1.39
N LEU A 112 -8.66 -4.17 -1.14
CA LEU A 112 -9.45 -2.95 -1.14
C LEU A 112 -9.50 -2.44 -2.59
N ASP A 113 -10.67 -2.52 -3.21
CA ASP A 113 -10.87 -1.90 -4.52
C ASP A 113 -11.02 -0.38 -4.35
N ASN A 114 -9.92 0.33 -4.57
CA ASN A 114 -9.88 1.78 -4.56
C ASN A 114 -9.96 2.38 -5.98
N ASN A 115 -10.13 1.55 -7.00
CA ASN A 115 -10.12 2.00 -8.39
C ASN A 115 -11.38 2.79 -8.74
N ALA A 116 -12.56 2.23 -8.50
CA ALA A 116 -13.80 2.92 -8.75
C ALA A 116 -13.93 4.22 -7.93
N PRO A 117 -13.71 4.24 -6.60
CA PRO A 117 -13.73 5.47 -5.81
C PRO A 117 -12.76 6.54 -6.28
N PHE A 118 -11.58 6.17 -6.81
CA PHE A 118 -10.61 7.15 -7.31
C PHE A 118 -11.06 7.78 -8.64
N ALA A 119 -11.64 7.00 -9.54
CA ALA A 119 -12.25 7.50 -10.75
C ALA A 119 -13.46 8.42 -10.43
N ASP A 120 -14.32 8.00 -9.48
CA ASP A 120 -15.46 8.79 -9.02
C ASP A 120 -15.04 10.12 -8.40
N LEU A 121 -13.94 10.16 -7.66
CA LEU A 121 -13.39 11.40 -7.10
C LEU A 121 -12.93 12.34 -8.22
N THR A 122 -12.26 11.83 -9.25
CA THR A 122 -11.86 12.64 -10.41
C THR A 122 -13.09 13.18 -11.15
N GLU A 123 -14.08 12.32 -11.39
CA GLU A 123 -15.36 12.68 -12.00
C GLU A 123 -16.08 13.78 -11.20
N HIS A 124 -16.08 13.67 -9.87
CA HIS A 124 -16.68 14.66 -8.97
C HIS A 124 -16.05 16.04 -9.13
N PHE A 125 -14.72 16.15 -9.20
CA PHE A 125 -14.06 17.44 -9.44
C PHE A 125 -14.48 18.07 -10.76
N ILE A 126 -14.64 17.26 -11.80
CA ILE A 126 -15.05 17.73 -13.13
C ILE A 126 -16.51 18.16 -13.13
N THR A 127 -17.42 17.32 -12.65
CA THR A 127 -18.87 17.50 -12.84
C THR A 127 -19.49 18.40 -11.80
N VAL A 128 -19.02 18.37 -10.55
CA VAL A 128 -19.58 19.14 -9.44
C VAL A 128 -18.84 20.46 -9.23
N HIS A 129 -17.50 20.42 -9.31
CA HIS A 129 -16.67 21.62 -9.08
C HIS A 129 -16.26 22.31 -10.37
N HIS A 130 -16.61 21.76 -11.54
CA HIS A 130 -16.26 22.31 -12.87
C HIS A 130 -14.77 22.57 -13.04
N ALA A 131 -13.93 21.71 -12.43
CA ALA A 131 -12.49 21.83 -12.50
C ALA A 131 -12.00 21.60 -13.93
N ALA A 132 -11.28 22.56 -14.49
CA ALA A 132 -10.72 22.50 -15.83
C ALA A 132 -9.22 22.12 -15.81
N ARG A 133 -8.50 22.50 -14.75
CA ARG A 133 -7.11 22.12 -14.52
C ARG A 133 -6.98 21.31 -13.27
N ILE A 134 -6.90 20.00 -13.43
CA ILE A 134 -6.71 19.05 -12.34
C ILE A 134 -5.27 18.52 -12.42
N CYS A 135 -4.52 18.61 -11.33
CA CYS A 135 -3.16 18.08 -11.26
C CYS A 135 -3.14 16.74 -10.55
N TYR A 136 -2.17 15.88 -10.88
CA TYR A 136 -1.96 14.58 -10.26
C TYR A 136 -0.61 14.52 -9.56
N LEU A 137 -0.63 14.28 -8.25
CA LEU A 137 0.53 14.01 -7.44
C LEU A 137 0.64 12.50 -7.22
N GLY A 138 1.51 11.86 -8.00
CA GLY A 138 1.74 10.42 -7.98
C GLY A 138 2.91 10.02 -7.09
N CYS A 139 2.91 8.76 -6.69
CA CYS A 139 4.04 8.16 -6.00
C CYS A 139 4.86 7.29 -6.95
N ARG A 140 6.18 7.51 -6.96
CA ARG A 140 7.13 6.60 -7.61
C ARG A 140 7.38 5.42 -6.68
N THR A 141 6.75 4.28 -6.98
CA THR A 141 7.11 3.01 -6.36
C THR A 141 7.78 2.14 -7.41
N GLU A 142 8.94 1.60 -7.13
CA GLU A 142 9.60 0.63 -8.02
C GLU A 142 8.79 -0.67 -8.16
N SER A 143 7.86 -0.88 -7.24
CA SER A 143 7.06 -2.10 -7.11
C SER A 143 5.80 -2.15 -7.97
N GLN A 144 5.33 -1.02 -8.51
CA GLN A 144 4.15 -1.01 -9.39
C GLN A 144 4.51 -0.40 -10.75
N PRO A 145 4.67 -1.24 -11.79
CA PRO A 145 4.97 -0.77 -13.14
C PRO A 145 3.87 0.11 -13.75
N SER A 146 2.66 0.05 -13.21
CA SER A 146 1.54 0.91 -13.60
C SER A 146 0.82 1.41 -12.35
N ASP A 147 0.91 2.71 -12.09
CA ASP A 147 0.04 3.37 -11.14
C ASP A 147 -1.39 3.37 -11.69
N THR A 148 -2.20 2.45 -11.23
CA THR A 148 -3.59 2.29 -11.67
C THR A 148 -4.39 3.59 -11.45
N ARG A 149 -4.11 4.34 -10.38
CA ARG A 149 -4.75 5.63 -10.09
C ARG A 149 -4.40 6.68 -11.14
N TYR A 150 -3.15 6.69 -11.60
CA TYR A 150 -2.73 7.58 -12.69
C TYR A 150 -3.42 7.24 -14.02
N VAL A 151 -3.58 5.95 -14.30
CA VAL A 151 -4.31 5.51 -15.50
C VAL A 151 -5.76 5.98 -15.42
N LEU A 152 -6.44 5.71 -14.30
CA LEU A 152 -7.83 6.11 -14.07
C LEU A 152 -8.03 7.64 -14.13
N TYR A 153 -7.11 8.39 -13.55
CA TYR A 153 -7.11 9.86 -13.66
C TYR A 153 -7.10 10.29 -15.12
N LYS A 154 -6.15 9.79 -15.93
CA LYS A 154 -6.06 10.13 -17.36
C LYS A 154 -7.29 9.72 -18.16
N GLU A 155 -7.78 8.51 -17.93
CA GLU A 155 -8.98 8.00 -18.60
C GLU A 155 -10.21 8.84 -18.28
N THR A 156 -10.35 9.27 -17.03
CA THR A 156 -11.48 10.12 -16.60
C THR A 156 -11.39 11.51 -17.24
N LEU A 157 -10.20 12.14 -17.26
CA LEU A 157 -10.01 13.42 -17.97
C LEU A 157 -10.33 13.29 -19.46
N ALA A 158 -9.87 12.21 -20.10
CA ALA A 158 -10.11 11.97 -21.52
C ALA A 158 -11.61 11.83 -21.87
N LYS A 159 -12.39 11.18 -21.02
CA LYS A 159 -13.86 11.08 -21.16
C LYS A 159 -14.53 12.45 -21.22
N HIS A 160 -13.98 13.44 -20.53
CA HIS A 160 -14.50 14.81 -20.48
C HIS A 160 -13.78 15.77 -21.45
N ASN A 161 -12.91 15.26 -22.33
CA ASN A 161 -12.08 16.06 -23.23
C ASN A 161 -11.22 17.11 -22.51
N ILE A 162 -10.81 16.84 -21.28
CA ILE A 162 -9.89 17.68 -20.50
C ILE A 162 -8.46 17.25 -20.82
N PRO A 163 -7.59 18.17 -21.26
CA PRO A 163 -6.19 17.83 -21.54
C PRO A 163 -5.43 17.47 -20.25
N CYS A 164 -4.52 16.51 -20.37
CA CYS A 164 -3.60 16.12 -19.31
C CYS A 164 -2.15 16.34 -19.76
N PRO A 165 -1.68 17.58 -19.83
CA PRO A 165 -0.29 17.85 -20.18
C PRO A 165 0.67 17.42 -19.06
N ASP A 166 1.94 17.19 -19.41
CA ASP A 166 2.94 16.66 -18.47
C ASP A 166 3.16 17.57 -17.24
N GLU A 167 2.99 18.88 -17.40
CA GLU A 167 3.06 19.85 -16.31
C GLU A 167 1.95 19.69 -15.25
N ASN A 168 0.90 18.97 -15.55
CA ASN A 168 -0.14 18.63 -14.57
C ASN A 168 0.15 17.34 -13.80
N VAL A 169 1.30 16.72 -14.03
CA VAL A 169 1.68 15.45 -13.38
C VAL A 169 3.03 15.61 -12.67
N TYR A 170 3.05 15.30 -11.39
CA TYR A 170 4.29 15.25 -10.62
C TYR A 170 4.37 13.93 -9.89
N GLN A 171 5.43 13.18 -10.14
CA GLN A 171 5.65 11.88 -9.49
C GLN A 171 6.88 11.96 -8.59
N THR A 172 6.71 11.62 -7.34
CA THR A 172 7.74 11.70 -6.32
C THR A 172 7.62 10.58 -5.29
N PHE A 173 8.37 10.66 -4.20
CA PHE A 173 8.29 9.72 -3.08
C PHE A 173 7.24 10.18 -2.06
N PHE A 174 6.92 9.30 -1.11
CA PHE A 174 6.05 9.66 0.01
C PHE A 174 6.76 10.66 0.95
N GLY A 175 6.02 11.66 1.40
CA GLY A 175 6.50 12.61 2.41
C GLY A 175 6.01 14.03 2.16
N MET A 176 5.84 14.76 3.24
CA MET A 176 5.33 16.14 3.21
C MET A 176 6.26 17.11 2.49
N GLU A 177 7.57 16.87 2.54
CA GLU A 177 8.57 17.68 1.84
C GLU A 177 8.39 17.60 0.32
N TYR A 178 8.14 16.41 -0.20
CA TYR A 178 7.89 16.18 -1.62
C TYR A 178 6.55 16.77 -2.07
N ALA A 179 5.54 16.72 -1.21
CA ALA A 179 4.26 17.37 -1.50
C ALA A 179 4.40 18.89 -1.63
N ARG A 180 5.26 19.53 -0.83
CA ARG A 180 5.58 20.97 -0.97
C ARG A 180 6.28 21.30 -2.28
N GLU A 181 7.21 20.46 -2.71
CA GLU A 181 7.87 20.62 -4.01
C GLU A 181 6.86 20.52 -5.15
N ALA A 182 5.99 19.51 -5.11
CA ALA A 182 4.94 19.31 -6.08
C ALA A 182 3.97 20.50 -6.12
N LEU A 183 3.55 21.01 -4.97
CA LEU A 183 2.68 22.19 -4.88
C LEU A 183 3.36 23.41 -5.53
N THR A 184 4.64 23.63 -5.24
CA THR A 184 5.41 24.72 -5.86
C THR A 184 5.48 24.55 -7.38
N TYR A 185 5.67 23.31 -7.85
CA TYR A 185 5.69 22.99 -9.28
C TYR A 185 4.35 23.28 -9.95
N PHE A 186 3.24 22.82 -9.39
CA PHE A 186 1.92 23.02 -9.96
C PHE A 186 1.45 24.46 -9.96
N CYS A 187 1.88 25.25 -8.99
CA CYS A 187 1.47 26.66 -8.88
C CYS A 187 2.31 27.63 -9.73
N LYS A 188 3.31 27.15 -10.47
CA LYS A 188 4.17 28.00 -11.31
C LYS A 188 3.40 28.88 -12.29
N ASP A 189 2.41 28.28 -12.95
CA ASP A 189 1.62 28.90 -14.01
C ASP A 189 0.17 29.21 -13.57
N GLY A 190 -0.02 29.39 -12.28
CA GLY A 190 -1.32 29.60 -11.65
C GLY A 190 -1.74 28.44 -10.76
N ILE A 191 -2.70 28.70 -9.89
CA ILE A 191 -3.23 27.68 -8.96
C ILE A 191 -4.13 26.72 -9.76
N PRO A 192 -3.93 25.38 -9.66
CA PRO A 192 -4.84 24.44 -10.27
C PRO A 192 -6.21 24.45 -9.56
N ASP A 193 -7.27 24.03 -10.25
CA ASP A 193 -8.61 23.93 -9.68
C ASP A 193 -8.71 22.78 -8.67
N ALA A 194 -7.94 21.70 -8.90
CA ALA A 194 -7.84 20.58 -7.98
C ALA A 194 -6.48 19.88 -8.08
N ILE A 195 -6.08 19.22 -7.01
CA ILE A 195 -4.93 18.31 -6.97
C ILE A 195 -5.41 16.96 -6.42
N LEU A 196 -5.25 15.91 -7.22
CA LEU A 196 -5.46 14.54 -6.81
C LEU A 196 -4.14 13.96 -6.32
N CYS A 197 -4.09 13.54 -5.07
CA CYS A 197 -2.92 12.89 -4.49
C CYS A 197 -3.07 11.37 -4.56
N TYR A 198 -1.95 10.67 -4.74
CA TYR A 198 -1.90 9.20 -4.74
C TYR A 198 -2.50 8.62 -3.45
N ASN A 199 -2.24 9.26 -2.31
CA ASN A 199 -2.86 8.93 -1.03
C ASN A 199 -2.90 10.17 -0.12
N ASP A 200 -3.44 10.00 1.09
CA ASP A 200 -3.61 11.02 2.12
C ASP A 200 -2.32 11.43 2.87
N ARG A 201 -1.20 10.77 2.59
CA ARG A 201 0.11 11.10 3.19
C ARG A 201 0.97 12.04 2.34
N MET A 202 0.46 12.46 1.18
CA MET A 202 1.16 13.33 0.23
C MET A 202 0.68 14.77 0.24
#